data_ef30fa3ab86749a920a9eef6bcbdd34c
#
_entry.id   ef30fa3ab86749a920a9eef6bcbdd34c
#
_cell.length_a   1.000
_cell.length_b   1.000
_cell.length_c   1.000
_cell.angle_alpha   90.00
_cell.angle_beta   90.00
_cell.angle_gamma   90.00
#
_symmetry.space_group_name_H-M   'P 1'
#
loop_
_entity.id
_entity.type
_entity.pdbx_description
1 polymer ?
#
loop_
_entity_poly.entity_id
_entity_poly.type
_entity_poly.pdbx_seq_one_letter_code
_entity_poly.pdbx_strand_id
1 'polypeptide(L)'
;KPENKEVDMDAPTFEPMVKVGKVLLDHDSIQYVQVNNVYVYPQPVFKNAKERMAYNRLVYNIKKVLPIAKEVRKIIIETGDYLETLPNKKAKDAHMKLVEKSIKQEYTPRMKKLTYAQGKLCIKLVYRECNSSSYHLIQAFLGPIRAGFYQAFAALFGASLNKKYDPNGVDRLTERVVRQVESGQI
;
A
#
# COMPACT_ATOMS: atom_id res chain seq x y z
N LYS A 1 -18.78 35.81 34.97
CA LYS A 1 -17.87 36.71 34.23
C LYS A 1 -16.88 35.82 33.51
N PRO A 2 -16.74 35.94 32.18
CA PRO A 2 -15.68 35.19 31.47
C PRO A 2 -14.34 35.80 31.85
N GLU A 3 -13.41 35.00 32.36
CA GLU A 3 -12.02 35.37 32.54
C GLU A 3 -11.41 35.71 31.17
N ASN A 4 -11.03 36.98 31.03
CA ASN A 4 -10.21 37.43 29.92
C ASN A 4 -8.81 36.84 30.14
N LYS A 5 -8.51 35.67 29.54
CA LYS A 5 -7.14 35.17 29.41
C LYS A 5 -6.42 36.10 28.44
N GLU A 6 -5.47 36.86 28.93
CA GLU A 6 -4.53 37.57 28.07
C GLU A 6 -3.91 36.58 27.10
N VAL A 7 -4.08 36.86 25.82
CA VAL A 7 -3.47 36.04 24.74
C VAL A 7 -2.00 36.41 24.72
N ASP A 8 -1.14 35.46 25.03
CA ASP A 8 0.31 35.61 24.87
C ASP A 8 0.63 35.77 23.38
N MET A 9 0.99 36.99 22.98
CA MET A 9 1.28 37.32 21.57
C MET A 9 2.59 36.71 21.07
N ASP A 10 3.45 36.24 21.98
CA ASP A 10 4.71 35.55 21.65
C ASP A 10 4.54 34.03 21.60
N ALA A 11 3.41 33.50 22.04
CA ALA A 11 3.11 32.09 21.91
C ALA A 11 2.74 31.73 20.46
N PRO A 12 3.29 30.65 19.89
CA PRO A 12 2.93 30.24 18.55
C PRO A 12 1.41 29.92 18.48
N THR A 13 0.72 30.60 17.57
CA THR A 13 -0.74 30.47 17.39
C THR A 13 -1.17 29.11 16.84
N PHE A 14 -0.23 28.29 16.39
CA PHE A 14 -0.46 26.92 15.97
C PHE A 14 0.80 26.06 16.12
N GLU A 15 0.63 24.79 16.41
CA GLU A 15 1.70 23.81 16.34
C GLU A 15 1.83 23.33 14.89
N PRO A 16 3.03 23.41 14.27
CA PRO A 16 3.21 22.92 12.91
C PRO A 16 3.01 21.39 12.89
N MET A 17 2.00 20.93 12.15
CA MET A 17 1.67 19.50 12.03
C MET A 17 2.57 18.75 11.04
N VAL A 18 3.44 19.44 10.33
CA VAL A 18 4.31 18.85 9.30
C VAL A 18 5.76 19.21 9.59
N LYS A 19 6.61 18.18 9.71
CA LYS A 19 8.07 18.40 9.75
C LYS A 19 8.52 18.85 8.37
N VAL A 20 9.11 20.05 8.31
CA VAL A 20 9.70 20.58 7.08
C VAL A 20 11.22 20.39 7.13
N GLY A 21 11.78 19.92 6.02
CA GLY A 21 13.23 19.91 5.82
C GLY A 21 13.75 21.31 5.47
N LYS A 22 15.07 21.49 5.55
CA LYS A 22 15.76 22.67 5.03
C LYS A 22 16.63 22.27 3.84
N VAL A 23 16.61 23.06 2.78
CA VAL A 23 17.45 22.91 1.60
C VAL A 23 18.24 24.19 1.40
N LEU A 24 19.52 24.07 1.06
CA LEU A 24 20.35 25.20 0.70
C LEU A 24 20.08 25.54 -0.78
N LEU A 25 19.60 26.75 -1.03
CA LEU A 25 19.39 27.27 -2.38
C LEU A 25 20.08 28.63 -2.46
N ASP A 26 21.02 28.82 -3.42
CA ASP A 26 21.76 30.06 -3.66
C ASP A 26 22.36 30.68 -2.38
N HIS A 27 22.98 29.86 -1.53
CA HIS A 27 23.55 30.21 -0.23
C HIS A 27 22.56 30.55 0.90
N ASP A 28 21.25 30.43 0.64
CA ASP A 28 20.20 30.62 1.65
C ASP A 28 19.57 29.29 2.07
N SER A 29 19.21 29.18 3.35
CA SER A 29 18.55 28.00 3.91
C SER A 29 17.04 28.19 3.86
N ILE A 30 16.39 27.59 2.89
CA ILE A 30 14.94 27.66 2.72
C ILE A 30 14.23 26.41 3.28
N GLN A 31 13.00 26.59 3.72
CA GLN A 31 12.15 25.46 4.13
C GLN A 31 11.67 24.69 2.90
N TYR A 32 11.76 23.35 2.98
CA TYR A 32 11.36 22.44 1.91
C TYR A 32 10.30 21.47 2.41
N VAL A 33 9.19 21.37 1.69
CA VAL A 33 8.12 20.40 1.93
C VAL A 33 7.90 19.55 0.69
N GLN A 34 8.07 18.24 0.83
CA GLN A 34 7.72 17.32 -0.22
C GLN A 34 6.23 16.96 -0.11
N VAL A 35 5.45 17.41 -1.06
CA VAL A 35 4.03 17.08 -1.17
C VAL A 35 3.81 15.81 -1.99
N ASN A 36 2.69 15.14 -1.76
CA ASN A 36 2.32 13.97 -2.55
C ASN A 36 2.09 14.31 -4.01
N ASN A 37 2.42 13.38 -4.91
CA ASN A 37 2.15 13.53 -6.33
C ASN A 37 0.65 13.63 -6.58
N VAL A 38 0.25 14.64 -7.35
CA VAL A 38 -1.12 14.77 -7.85
C VAL A 38 -1.18 14.26 -9.28
N TYR A 39 -2.07 13.30 -9.51
CA TYR A 39 -2.26 12.70 -10.83
C TYR A 39 -3.46 13.33 -11.51
N VAL A 40 -3.23 14.03 -12.63
CA VAL A 40 -4.29 14.65 -13.41
C VAL A 40 -4.77 13.66 -14.47
N TYR A 41 -6.05 13.30 -14.40
CA TYR A 41 -6.71 12.45 -15.37
C TYR A 41 -7.94 13.14 -15.97
N PRO A 42 -8.26 12.91 -17.23
CA PRO A 42 -9.54 13.37 -17.79
C PRO A 42 -10.69 12.70 -17.02
N GLN A 43 -11.81 13.40 -16.92
CA GLN A 43 -12.99 12.81 -16.27
C GLN A 43 -13.40 11.50 -16.97
N PRO A 44 -13.78 10.47 -16.20
CA PRO A 44 -14.20 9.22 -16.81
C PRO A 44 -15.54 9.42 -17.56
N VAL A 45 -15.55 9.06 -18.82
CA VAL A 45 -16.76 9.05 -19.65
C VAL A 45 -17.28 7.62 -19.70
N PHE A 46 -18.56 7.44 -19.37
CA PHE A 46 -19.22 6.13 -19.35
C PHE A 46 -20.26 6.05 -20.46
N LYS A 47 -20.22 4.97 -21.23
CA LYS A 47 -21.18 4.72 -22.32
C LYS A 47 -22.60 4.44 -21.79
N ASN A 48 -22.70 3.90 -20.58
CA ASN A 48 -23.97 3.52 -19.97
C ASN A 48 -23.88 3.43 -18.45
N ALA A 49 -25.02 3.30 -17.80
CA ALA A 49 -25.11 3.16 -16.35
C ALA A 49 -24.35 1.94 -15.79
N LYS A 50 -24.28 0.86 -16.56
CA LYS A 50 -23.57 -0.39 -16.16
C LYS A 50 -22.06 -0.13 -16.02
N GLU A 51 -21.45 0.58 -16.96
CA GLU A 51 -20.04 0.96 -16.87
C GLU A 51 -19.76 1.85 -15.67
N ARG A 52 -20.62 2.84 -15.41
CA ARG A 52 -20.51 3.72 -14.24
C ARG A 52 -20.59 2.92 -12.93
N MET A 53 -21.54 1.98 -12.85
CA MET A 53 -21.67 1.10 -11.68
C MET A 53 -20.44 0.21 -11.50
N ALA A 54 -19.88 -0.33 -12.58
CA ALA A 54 -18.67 -1.15 -12.54
C ALA A 54 -17.46 -0.34 -12.03
N TYR A 55 -17.32 0.91 -12.51
CA TYR A 55 -16.28 1.82 -12.04
C TYR A 55 -16.44 2.15 -10.55
N ASN A 56 -17.62 2.53 -10.09
CA ASN A 56 -17.89 2.83 -8.69
C ASN A 56 -17.61 1.62 -7.79
N ARG A 57 -17.95 0.41 -8.25
CA ARG A 57 -17.63 -0.84 -7.56
C ARG A 57 -16.11 -1.06 -7.48
N LEU A 58 -15.38 -0.76 -8.55
CA LEU A 58 -13.92 -0.85 -8.56
C LEU A 58 -13.32 0.12 -7.54
N VAL A 59 -13.75 1.39 -7.51
CA VAL A 59 -13.31 2.40 -6.54
C VAL A 59 -13.56 1.90 -5.11
N TYR A 60 -14.77 1.45 -4.82
CA TYR A 60 -15.12 0.90 -3.51
C TYR A 60 -14.24 -0.29 -3.11
N ASN A 61 -14.04 -1.23 -4.02
CA ASN A 61 -13.20 -2.40 -3.77
C ASN A 61 -11.75 -2.02 -3.52
N ILE A 62 -11.20 -1.08 -4.29
CA ILE A 62 -9.82 -0.60 -4.10
C ILE A 62 -9.69 0.06 -2.73
N LYS A 63 -10.57 0.98 -2.36
CA LYS A 63 -10.55 1.63 -1.03
C LYS A 63 -10.60 0.61 0.10
N LYS A 64 -11.31 -0.50 -0.08
CA LYS A 64 -11.42 -1.56 0.93
C LYS A 64 -10.18 -2.43 1.05
N VAL A 65 -9.53 -2.79 -0.09
CA VAL A 65 -8.46 -3.80 -0.08
C VAL A 65 -7.05 -3.20 -0.17
N LEU A 66 -6.89 -1.96 -0.63
CA LEU A 66 -5.60 -1.30 -0.73
C LEU A 66 -4.87 -1.17 0.62
N PRO A 67 -5.53 -0.82 1.75
CA PRO A 67 -4.88 -0.81 3.05
C PRO A 67 -4.30 -2.17 3.43
N ILE A 68 -5.04 -3.26 3.15
CA ILE A 68 -4.57 -4.63 3.40
C ILE A 68 -3.32 -4.92 2.57
N ALA A 69 -3.31 -4.54 1.30
CA ALA A 69 -2.14 -4.75 0.43
C ALA A 69 -0.91 -3.99 0.92
N LYS A 70 -1.08 -2.77 1.42
CA LYS A 70 0.01 -1.95 2.00
C LYS A 70 0.54 -2.52 3.31
N GLU A 71 -0.33 -3.01 4.19
CA GLU A 71 0.07 -3.70 5.42
C GLU A 71 0.93 -4.94 5.09
N VAL A 72 0.48 -5.74 4.14
CA VAL A 72 1.20 -6.91 3.66
C VAL A 72 2.57 -6.54 3.12
N ARG A 73 2.67 -5.48 2.30
CA ARG A 73 3.96 -4.96 1.83
C ARG A 73 4.88 -4.61 3.00
N LYS A 74 4.36 -3.93 4.03
CA LYS A 74 5.14 -3.57 5.22
C LYS A 74 5.73 -4.81 5.89
N ILE A 75 4.91 -5.83 6.14
CA ILE A 75 5.37 -7.10 6.73
C ILE A 75 6.45 -7.76 5.87
N ILE A 76 6.29 -7.73 4.55
CA ILE A 76 7.27 -8.30 3.62
C ILE A 76 8.62 -7.58 3.75
N ILE A 77 8.62 -6.25 3.80
CA ILE A 77 9.85 -5.45 3.95
C ILE A 77 10.50 -5.72 5.31
N GLU A 78 9.75 -5.59 6.40
CA GLU A 78 10.26 -5.82 7.76
C GLU A 78 10.82 -7.25 7.93
N THR A 79 10.17 -8.24 7.32
CA THR A 79 10.66 -9.61 7.34
C THR A 79 11.95 -9.75 6.53
N GLY A 80 12.04 -9.09 5.37
CA GLY A 80 13.26 -9.08 4.55
C GLY A 80 14.45 -8.52 5.31
N ASP A 81 14.27 -7.35 5.92
CA ASP A 81 15.30 -6.67 6.71
C ASP A 81 15.76 -7.56 7.89
N TYR A 82 14.82 -8.19 8.57
CA TYR A 82 15.15 -9.10 9.67
C TYR A 82 15.90 -10.36 9.19
N LEU A 83 15.52 -10.92 8.04
CA LEU A 83 16.21 -12.07 7.47
C LEU A 83 17.69 -11.78 7.13
N GLU A 84 18.03 -10.54 6.80
CA GLU A 84 19.43 -10.15 6.56
C GLU A 84 20.29 -10.25 7.83
N THR A 85 19.71 -10.05 9.00
CA THR A 85 20.41 -10.16 10.29
C THR A 85 20.66 -11.60 10.72
N LEU A 86 19.99 -12.58 10.10
CA LEU A 86 20.11 -13.99 10.51
C LEU A 86 21.34 -14.67 9.91
N PRO A 87 22.09 -15.47 10.74
CA PRO A 87 23.43 -15.94 10.39
C PRO A 87 23.48 -17.03 9.33
N ASN A 88 22.39 -17.79 9.14
CA ASN A 88 22.41 -18.94 8.22
C ASN A 88 21.02 -19.26 7.65
N LYS A 89 21.02 -20.07 6.59
CA LYS A 89 19.81 -20.49 5.88
C LYS A 89 18.79 -21.18 6.79
N LYS A 90 19.24 -22.02 7.73
CA LYS A 90 18.34 -22.75 8.66
C LYS A 90 17.55 -21.80 9.54
N ALA A 91 18.21 -20.77 10.07
CA ALA A 91 17.56 -19.73 10.87
C ALA A 91 16.57 -18.91 10.02
N LYS A 92 16.95 -18.55 8.80
CA LYS A 92 16.07 -17.87 7.83
C LYS A 92 14.82 -18.69 7.52
N ASP A 93 14.97 -19.96 7.20
CA ASP A 93 13.86 -20.86 6.88
C ASP A 93 12.92 -21.08 8.09
N ALA A 94 13.48 -21.18 9.29
CA ALA A 94 12.69 -21.30 10.53
C ALA A 94 11.87 -20.02 10.78
N HIS A 95 12.48 -18.84 10.64
CA HIS A 95 11.77 -17.57 10.79
C HIS A 95 10.68 -17.41 9.73
N MET A 96 10.95 -17.79 8.49
CA MET A 96 9.96 -17.75 7.41
C MET A 96 8.71 -18.56 7.71
N LYS A 97 8.86 -19.78 8.28
CA LYS A 97 7.71 -20.60 8.69
C LYS A 97 6.88 -19.94 9.78
N LEU A 98 7.52 -19.21 10.71
CA LEU A 98 6.80 -18.44 11.72
C LEU A 98 6.02 -17.30 11.10
N VAL A 99 6.64 -16.54 10.20
CA VAL A 99 5.98 -15.45 9.49
C VAL A 99 4.79 -15.95 8.66
N GLU A 100 4.95 -17.03 7.91
CA GLU A 100 3.85 -17.65 7.15
C GLU A 100 2.67 -18.04 8.06
N LYS A 101 2.98 -18.65 9.21
CA LYS A 101 1.97 -19.03 10.20
C LYS A 101 1.25 -17.81 10.76
N SER A 102 1.98 -16.77 11.14
CA SER A 102 1.45 -15.52 11.67
C SER A 102 0.53 -14.84 10.66
N ILE A 103 1.00 -14.65 9.42
CA ILE A 103 0.22 -14.09 8.33
C ILE A 103 -1.08 -14.89 8.12
N LYS A 104 -0.99 -16.21 8.08
CA LYS A 104 -2.16 -17.06 7.89
C LYS A 104 -3.17 -16.90 9.03
N GLN A 105 -2.70 -16.84 10.27
CA GLN A 105 -3.58 -16.65 11.44
C GLN A 105 -4.24 -15.28 11.45
N GLU A 106 -3.50 -14.22 11.17
CA GLU A 106 -3.98 -12.84 11.24
C GLU A 106 -4.88 -12.49 10.06
N TYR A 107 -4.47 -12.83 8.84
CA TYR A 107 -5.18 -12.38 7.64
C TYR A 107 -6.31 -13.32 7.20
N THR A 108 -6.30 -14.60 7.56
CA THR A 108 -7.40 -15.52 7.18
C THR A 108 -8.78 -15.01 7.61
N PRO A 109 -9.01 -14.53 8.84
CA PRO A 109 -10.33 -14.01 9.23
C PRO A 109 -10.72 -12.76 8.45
N ARG A 110 -9.77 -11.88 8.14
CA ARG A 110 -10.00 -10.65 7.36
C ARG A 110 -10.33 -10.99 5.91
N MET A 111 -9.61 -11.92 5.33
CA MET A 111 -9.79 -12.36 3.95
C MET A 111 -11.13 -13.10 3.73
N LYS A 112 -11.60 -13.88 4.70
CA LYS A 112 -12.92 -14.53 4.65
C LYS A 112 -14.07 -13.52 4.58
N LYS A 113 -13.88 -12.28 4.99
CA LYS A 113 -14.87 -11.19 4.88
C LYS A 113 -14.86 -10.50 3.51
N LEU A 114 -13.95 -10.86 2.63
CA LEU A 114 -13.87 -10.31 1.27
C LEU A 114 -14.68 -11.17 0.31
N THR A 115 -15.29 -10.51 -0.67
CA THR A 115 -15.85 -11.23 -1.83
C THR A 115 -14.71 -11.80 -2.68
N TYR A 116 -15.02 -12.78 -3.51
CA TYR A 116 -14.06 -13.38 -4.44
C TYR A 116 -13.36 -12.32 -5.33
N ALA A 117 -14.13 -11.34 -5.84
CA ALA A 117 -13.59 -10.25 -6.65
C ALA A 117 -12.64 -9.35 -5.84
N GLN A 118 -12.98 -9.05 -4.57
CA GLN A 118 -12.12 -8.28 -3.67
C GLN A 118 -10.85 -9.04 -3.32
N GLY A 119 -10.93 -10.35 -3.07
CA GLY A 119 -9.77 -11.18 -2.82
C GLY A 119 -8.80 -11.22 -3.99
N LYS A 120 -9.31 -11.43 -5.21
CA LYS A 120 -8.48 -11.34 -6.43
C LYS A 120 -7.82 -9.97 -6.59
N LEU A 121 -8.55 -8.90 -6.35
CA LEU A 121 -8.03 -7.54 -6.43
C LEU A 121 -6.96 -7.31 -5.36
N CYS A 122 -7.19 -7.76 -4.12
CA CYS A 122 -6.22 -7.66 -3.03
C CYS A 122 -4.88 -8.30 -3.41
N ILE A 123 -4.90 -9.51 -3.97
CA ILE A 123 -3.69 -10.21 -4.42
C ILE A 123 -2.97 -9.42 -5.52
N LYS A 124 -3.71 -8.89 -6.48
CA LYS A 124 -3.14 -8.04 -7.53
C LYS A 124 -2.47 -6.80 -6.95
N LEU A 125 -3.10 -6.15 -5.97
CA LEU A 125 -2.53 -4.98 -5.32
C LEU A 125 -1.33 -5.31 -4.45
N VAL A 126 -1.32 -6.46 -3.76
CA VAL A 126 -0.10 -6.95 -3.08
C VAL A 126 1.04 -7.12 -4.07
N TYR A 127 0.77 -7.71 -5.25
CA TYR A 127 1.79 -7.85 -6.29
C TYR A 127 2.30 -6.47 -6.76
N ARG A 128 1.39 -5.51 -7.01
CA ARG A 128 1.72 -4.13 -7.35
C ARG A 128 2.63 -3.49 -6.30
N GLU A 129 2.23 -3.56 -5.05
CA GLU A 129 2.96 -2.96 -3.93
C GLU A 129 4.37 -3.54 -3.78
N CYS A 130 4.55 -4.84 -4.00
CA CYS A 130 5.85 -5.49 -3.92
C CYS A 130 6.76 -5.20 -5.12
N ASN A 131 6.20 -4.99 -6.33
CA ASN A 131 6.98 -4.71 -7.54
C ASN A 131 7.28 -3.23 -7.75
N SER A 132 6.52 -2.32 -7.15
CA SER A 132 6.73 -0.87 -7.30
C SER A 132 7.91 -0.32 -6.49
N SER A 133 8.47 -1.11 -5.59
CA SER A 133 9.69 -0.72 -4.88
C SER A 133 10.91 -1.13 -5.69
N SER A 134 11.79 -0.18 -5.95
CA SER A 134 13.08 -0.29 -6.69
C SER A 134 14.10 -1.25 -6.06
N TYR A 135 13.66 -2.22 -5.31
CA TYR A 135 14.47 -3.13 -4.54
C TYR A 135 14.73 -4.43 -5.29
N HIS A 136 15.74 -4.44 -6.16
CA HIS A 136 16.30 -5.67 -6.71
C HIS A 136 16.78 -6.65 -5.62
N LEU A 137 17.22 -6.13 -4.46
CA LEU A 137 17.57 -6.93 -3.28
C LEU A 137 16.38 -7.69 -2.70
N ILE A 138 15.23 -7.04 -2.62
CA ILE A 138 14.01 -7.64 -2.08
C ILE A 138 13.52 -8.81 -2.97
N GLN A 139 13.72 -8.76 -4.27
CA GLN A 139 13.29 -9.85 -5.17
C GLN A 139 14.00 -11.18 -4.90
N ALA A 140 15.26 -11.16 -4.52
CA ALA A 140 16.02 -12.38 -4.20
C ALA A 140 15.59 -12.99 -2.86
N PHE A 141 15.26 -12.14 -1.86
CA PHE A 141 14.84 -12.58 -0.53
C PHE A 141 13.33 -12.80 -0.40
N LEU A 142 12.51 -12.04 -1.12
CA LEU A 142 11.05 -12.15 -1.08
C LEU A 142 10.47 -13.29 -1.91
N GLY A 143 11.26 -13.96 -2.73
CA GLY A 143 10.77 -15.10 -3.50
C GLY A 143 10.04 -16.13 -2.62
N PRO A 144 10.66 -16.62 -1.52
CA PRO A 144 10.01 -17.56 -0.59
C PRO A 144 8.84 -16.95 0.19
N ILE A 145 8.99 -15.72 0.71
CA ILE A 145 7.94 -15.01 1.46
C ILE A 145 6.72 -14.78 0.57
N ARG A 146 6.97 -14.30 -0.65
CA ARG A 146 5.91 -14.05 -1.61
C ARG A 146 5.20 -15.34 -2.01
N ALA A 147 5.95 -16.43 -2.20
CA ALA A 147 5.36 -17.73 -2.54
C ALA A 147 4.48 -18.27 -1.41
N GLY A 148 4.94 -18.26 -0.17
CA GLY A 148 4.15 -18.70 1.00
C GLY A 148 2.91 -17.84 1.22
N PHE A 149 3.05 -16.53 1.08
CA PHE A 149 1.94 -15.60 1.15
C PHE A 149 0.89 -15.90 0.07
N TYR A 150 1.32 -16.05 -1.19
CA TYR A 150 0.42 -16.39 -2.29
C TYR A 150 -0.23 -17.76 -2.13
N GLN A 151 0.47 -18.75 -1.62
CA GLN A 151 -0.11 -20.07 -1.34
C GLN A 151 -1.22 -19.99 -0.29
N ALA A 152 -1.01 -19.24 0.81
CA ALA A 152 -2.02 -19.06 1.84
C ALA A 152 -3.27 -18.35 1.30
N PHE A 153 -3.09 -17.36 0.44
CA PHE A 153 -4.19 -16.63 -0.20
C PHE A 153 -4.86 -17.42 -1.34
N ALA A 154 -4.07 -18.14 -2.15
CA ALA A 154 -4.61 -18.99 -3.21
C ALA A 154 -5.51 -20.09 -2.66
N ALA A 155 -5.16 -20.68 -1.53
CA ALA A 155 -6.00 -21.68 -0.85
C ALA A 155 -7.36 -21.11 -0.41
N LEU A 156 -7.43 -19.81 -0.08
CA LEU A 156 -8.66 -19.15 0.34
C LEU A 156 -9.56 -18.73 -0.83
N PHE A 157 -8.97 -18.39 -1.97
CA PHE A 157 -9.70 -17.79 -3.10
C PHE A 157 -9.69 -18.65 -4.36
N GLY A 158 -9.05 -19.83 -4.34
CA GLY A 158 -9.04 -20.76 -5.50
C GLY A 158 -8.52 -20.12 -6.81
N ALA A 159 -7.84 -19.01 -6.72
CA ALA A 159 -7.50 -18.22 -7.88
C ALA A 159 -6.12 -18.59 -8.44
N SER A 160 -6.04 -18.75 -9.75
CA SER A 160 -4.77 -18.73 -10.46
C SER A 160 -4.10 -17.37 -10.28
N LEU A 161 -3.10 -17.30 -9.39
CA LEU A 161 -2.36 -16.10 -9.03
C LEU A 161 -1.27 -15.74 -10.04
N ASN A 162 -1.20 -16.46 -11.15
CA ASN A 162 -0.15 -16.34 -12.16
C ASN A 162 -0.26 -15.09 -13.05
N LYS A 163 -1.34 -14.32 -12.91
CA LYS A 163 -1.47 -13.06 -13.68
C LYS A 163 -0.73 -11.95 -12.98
N LYS A 164 0.41 -11.56 -13.54
CA LYS A 164 1.16 -10.37 -13.14
C LYS A 164 0.27 -9.13 -13.23
N TYR A 165 0.50 -8.16 -12.34
CA TYR A 165 -0.13 -6.86 -12.43
C TYR A 165 0.46 -6.09 -13.61
N ASP A 166 -0.40 -5.60 -14.50
CA ASP A 166 -0.01 -4.84 -15.69
C ASP A 166 -0.63 -3.45 -15.67
N PRO A 167 0.08 -2.46 -15.12
CA PRO A 167 -0.43 -1.09 -14.95
C PRO A 167 -0.65 -0.36 -16.28
N ASN A 168 0.01 -0.79 -17.36
CA ASN A 168 -0.09 -0.16 -18.67
C ASN A 168 -1.06 -0.88 -19.61
N GLY A 169 -1.45 -2.10 -19.26
CA GLY A 169 -2.38 -2.93 -20.04
C GLY A 169 -3.70 -3.18 -19.32
N VAL A 170 -3.95 -4.45 -18.98
CA VAL A 170 -5.26 -4.88 -18.45
C VAL A 170 -5.63 -4.26 -17.11
N ASP A 171 -4.67 -3.83 -16.31
CA ASP A 171 -4.89 -3.22 -15.00
C ASP A 171 -4.80 -1.68 -15.02
N ARG A 172 -4.73 -1.05 -16.20
CA ARG A 172 -4.58 0.40 -16.36
C ARG A 172 -5.66 1.20 -15.62
N LEU A 173 -6.91 0.77 -15.68
CA LEU A 173 -8.01 1.43 -14.97
C LEU A 173 -7.86 1.26 -13.45
N THR A 174 -7.46 0.08 -13.01
CA THR A 174 -7.18 -0.21 -11.60
C THR A 174 -6.04 0.68 -11.09
N GLU A 175 -4.94 0.78 -11.84
CA GLU A 175 -3.79 1.63 -11.49
C GLU A 175 -4.19 3.10 -11.38
N ARG A 176 -4.97 3.62 -12.33
CA ARG A 176 -5.51 4.98 -12.26
C ARG A 176 -6.28 5.22 -10.96
N VAL A 177 -7.21 4.34 -10.63
CA VAL A 177 -8.02 4.47 -9.41
C VAL A 177 -7.15 4.35 -8.16
N VAL A 178 -6.20 3.41 -8.13
CA VAL A 178 -5.26 3.28 -7.00
C VAL A 178 -4.48 4.56 -6.77
N ARG A 179 -3.91 5.16 -7.81
CA ARG A 179 -3.16 6.44 -7.70
C ARG A 179 -4.03 7.58 -7.21
N GLN A 180 -5.28 7.65 -7.66
CA GLN A 180 -6.23 8.68 -7.19
C GLN A 180 -6.62 8.48 -5.72
N VAL A 181 -6.78 7.24 -5.26
CA VAL A 181 -7.01 6.91 -3.84
C VAL A 181 -5.78 7.24 -3.01
N GLU A 182 -4.58 6.90 -3.48
CA GLU A 182 -3.31 7.16 -2.78
C GLU A 182 -3.01 8.64 -2.63
N SER A 183 -3.39 9.45 -3.62
CA SER A 183 -3.22 10.90 -3.59
C SER A 183 -4.38 11.65 -2.92
N GLY A 184 -5.41 10.93 -2.43
CA GLY A 184 -6.56 11.52 -1.75
C GLY A 184 -7.53 12.26 -2.68
N GLN A 185 -7.48 12.00 -4.00
CA GLN A 185 -8.37 12.64 -4.97
C GLN A 185 -9.78 12.05 -4.98
N ILE A 186 -9.93 10.80 -4.57
CA ILE A 186 -11.23 10.11 -4.51
C ILE A 186 -11.35 9.24 -3.25
#